data_d4d4f6f9f426a0463d59d92f9589885f
#
_entry.id   d4d4f6f9f426a0463d59d92f9589885f
#
_cell.length_a   1.000
_cell.length_b   1.000
_cell.length_c   1.000
_cell.angle_alpha   90.00
_cell.angle_beta   90.00
_cell.angle_gamma   90.00
#
_symmetry.space_group_name_H-M   'P 1'
#
loop_
_entity.id
_entity.type
_entity.pdbx_description
1 polymer ?
#
loop_
_entity_poly.entity_id
_entity_poly.type
_entity_poly.pdbx_seq_one_letter_code
_entity_poly.pdbx_strand_id
1 'polypeptide(L)'
;MFLIGCQERTCNNILYSCNFDNIKYYGKESFLLEGTFIHDSLKENRYDRLPASYKETVREPVWNLSKHSSGLSLRFLSNSSVITAKWEVLNNFSMDHMPDTGIKGVDLYFKDNNEWQYINTGVPVGFNNEYKLVENMDNELREYKVFLPLYDGIKNIEIGVDSI
;
A
#
# COMPACT_ATOMS: atom_id res chain seq x y z
N MET A 1 6.54 -25.17 5.10
CA MET A 1 5.17 -25.47 4.66
C MET A 1 4.44 -24.15 4.51
N PHE A 2 4.16 -23.77 3.29
CA PHE A 2 3.55 -22.47 3.00
C PHE A 2 2.04 -22.56 3.09
N LEU A 3 1.42 -21.74 3.94
CA LEU A 3 -0.03 -21.55 3.96
C LEU A 3 -0.36 -20.44 2.95
N ILE A 4 -0.87 -20.80 1.81
CA ILE A 4 -1.37 -19.86 0.81
C ILE A 4 -2.88 -19.83 0.90
N GLY A 5 -3.43 -18.71 1.35
CA GLY A 5 -4.87 -18.45 1.40
C GLY A 5 -5.59 -19.07 2.61
N CYS A 6 -6.73 -18.47 2.96
CA CYS A 6 -7.67 -19.04 3.94
C CYS A 6 -8.30 -20.34 3.42
N GLN A 7 -7.54 -21.42 3.39
CA GLN A 7 -8.07 -22.76 3.27
C GLN A 7 -7.69 -23.55 4.51
N GLU A 8 -8.68 -24.11 5.16
CA GLU A 8 -8.46 -25.08 6.21
C GLU A 8 -7.63 -26.23 5.63
N ARG A 9 -6.44 -26.43 6.17
CA ARG A 9 -5.60 -27.60 5.84
C ARG A 9 -5.43 -28.45 7.07
N THR A 10 -5.76 -29.73 6.93
CA THR A 10 -5.41 -30.74 7.92
C THR A 10 -4.03 -31.30 7.60
N CYS A 11 -3.11 -31.12 8.53
CA CYS A 11 -1.83 -31.83 8.53
C CYS A 11 -1.70 -32.51 9.90
N ASN A 12 -1.60 -33.84 9.92
CA ASN A 12 -1.49 -34.66 11.12
C ASN A 12 -2.60 -34.41 12.16
N ASN A 13 -3.86 -34.30 11.72
CA ASN A 13 -5.04 -34.06 12.58
C ASN A 13 -5.03 -32.74 13.37
N ILE A 14 -4.19 -31.78 13.03
CA ILE A 14 -4.21 -30.43 13.59
C ILE A 14 -4.90 -29.51 12.58
N LEU A 15 -6.03 -28.94 12.99
CA LEU A 15 -6.72 -27.89 12.23
C LEU A 15 -6.02 -26.55 12.48
N TYR A 16 -5.41 -25.98 11.45
CA TYR A 16 -4.93 -24.60 11.48
C TYR A 16 -6.03 -23.71 10.89
N SER A 17 -6.72 -22.94 11.73
CA SER A 17 -7.55 -21.85 11.25
C SER A 17 -6.66 -20.64 11.03
N CYS A 18 -6.73 -20.04 9.84
CA CYS A 18 -6.15 -18.71 9.63
C CYS A 18 -7.05 -17.70 10.35
N ASN A 19 -6.77 -17.42 11.62
CA ASN A 19 -7.42 -16.34 12.33
C ASN A 19 -6.88 -15.01 11.76
N PHE A 20 -7.68 -14.35 10.93
CA PHE A 20 -7.52 -12.94 10.58
C PHE A 20 -8.05 -12.01 11.69
N ASP A 21 -8.44 -12.55 12.83
CA ASP A 21 -9.20 -11.85 13.87
C ASP A 21 -8.39 -10.81 14.66
N ASN A 22 -7.08 -10.64 14.35
CA ASN A 22 -6.21 -9.74 15.10
C ASN A 22 -5.48 -8.71 14.24
N ILE A 23 -5.93 -8.43 13.01
CA ILE A 23 -5.32 -7.37 12.18
C ILE A 23 -5.90 -6.02 12.57
N LYS A 24 -5.04 -5.12 13.05
CA LYS A 24 -5.39 -3.75 13.33
C LYS A 24 -4.91 -2.85 12.19
N TYR A 25 -5.83 -2.06 11.63
CA TYR A 25 -5.53 -1.14 10.55
C TYR A 25 -5.19 0.24 11.07
N TYR A 26 -4.17 0.84 10.47
CA TYR A 26 -3.66 2.17 10.78
C TYR A 26 -3.71 3.03 9.53
N GLY A 27 -4.27 4.23 9.68
CA GLY A 27 -4.43 5.19 8.60
C GLY A 27 -3.31 6.23 8.55
N LYS A 28 -3.57 7.30 7.85
CA LYS A 28 -2.64 8.39 7.47
C LYS A 28 -1.81 9.00 8.60
N GLU A 29 -2.28 8.94 9.84
CA GLU A 29 -1.57 9.53 11.00
C GLU A 29 -0.43 8.63 11.52
N SER A 30 -0.38 7.39 11.08
CA SER A 30 0.55 6.38 11.61
C SER A 30 1.78 6.16 10.75
N PHE A 31 1.91 6.84 9.61
CA PHE A 31 3.05 6.72 8.71
C PHE A 31 3.47 8.04 8.10
N LEU A 32 4.76 8.14 7.77
CA LEU A 32 5.33 9.28 7.07
C LEU A 32 5.07 9.14 5.57
N LEU A 33 4.48 10.17 4.97
CA LEU A 33 4.39 10.28 3.51
C LEU A 33 5.70 10.87 2.97
N GLU A 34 6.35 10.14 2.08
CA GLU A 34 7.58 10.56 1.38
C GLU A 34 7.30 10.81 -0.11
N GLY A 35 8.24 11.47 -0.79
CA GLY A 35 8.15 11.77 -2.22
C GLY A 35 7.46 13.10 -2.55
N THR A 36 7.10 13.89 -1.53
CA THR A 36 6.52 15.24 -1.69
C THR A 36 7.07 16.20 -0.65
N PHE A 37 7.24 17.48 -1.05
CA PHE A 37 7.54 18.60 -0.14
C PHE A 37 6.32 19.48 0.11
N ILE A 38 5.18 19.17 -0.53
CA ILE A 38 3.97 19.98 -0.46
C ILE A 38 3.16 19.51 0.74
N HIS A 39 2.86 20.45 1.65
CA HIS A 39 2.06 20.17 2.83
C HIS A 39 0.64 19.74 2.46
N ASP A 40 0.07 18.79 3.20
CA ASP A 40 -1.24 18.19 2.91
C ASP A 40 -2.38 19.22 2.81
N SER A 41 -2.35 20.28 3.64
CA SER A 41 -3.35 21.34 3.62
C SER A 41 -3.39 22.17 2.33
N LEU A 42 -2.37 22.07 1.48
CA LEU A 42 -2.30 22.76 0.19
C LEU A 42 -2.83 21.92 -0.98
N LYS A 43 -3.19 20.66 -0.73
CA LYS A 43 -3.64 19.69 -1.75
C LYS A 43 -5.15 19.43 -1.62
N GLU A 44 -5.80 18.97 -2.70
CA GLU A 44 -7.18 18.47 -2.64
C GLU A 44 -7.24 17.11 -1.93
N ASN A 45 -6.24 16.25 -2.17
CA ASN A 45 -6.04 14.99 -1.47
C ASN A 45 -4.57 14.87 -1.05
N ARG A 46 -4.30 14.26 0.10
CA ARG A 46 -2.95 14.04 0.65
C ARG A 46 -2.00 13.41 -0.36
N TYR A 47 -2.51 12.51 -1.19
CA TYR A 47 -1.73 11.73 -2.16
C TYR A 47 -1.62 12.37 -3.54
N ASP A 48 -2.08 13.61 -3.70
CA ASP A 48 -1.88 14.42 -4.91
C ASP A 48 -0.44 14.91 -4.98
N ARG A 49 0.08 15.08 -6.20
CA ARG A 49 1.44 15.57 -6.45
C ARG A 49 1.55 17.08 -6.61
N LEU A 50 0.44 17.77 -6.91
CA LEU A 50 0.40 19.23 -7.06
C LEU A 50 -0.50 19.88 -6.00
N PRO A 51 -0.22 21.14 -5.62
CA PRO A 51 -1.11 21.94 -4.79
C PRO A 51 -2.44 22.22 -5.51
N ALA A 52 -3.53 22.36 -4.73
CA ALA A 52 -4.86 22.68 -5.27
C ALA A 52 -4.89 24.00 -6.07
N SER A 53 -4.03 24.96 -5.72
CA SER A 53 -3.91 26.26 -6.42
C SER A 53 -3.44 26.14 -7.88
N TYR A 54 -2.89 25.00 -8.28
CA TYR A 54 -2.46 24.78 -9.66
C TYR A 54 -3.58 24.35 -10.60
N LYS A 55 -4.76 23.99 -10.08
CA LYS A 55 -5.90 23.48 -10.85
C LYS A 55 -6.28 24.36 -12.03
N GLU A 56 -6.35 25.67 -11.79
CA GLU A 56 -6.72 26.66 -12.81
C GLU A 56 -5.54 27.24 -13.60
N THR A 57 -4.31 26.84 -13.25
CA THR A 57 -3.08 27.42 -13.85
C THR A 57 -2.35 26.47 -14.78
N VAL A 58 -2.53 25.15 -14.59
CA VAL A 58 -1.93 24.14 -15.46
C VAL A 58 -2.97 23.61 -16.45
N ARG A 59 -2.50 23.04 -17.56
CA ARG A 59 -3.39 22.39 -18.53
C ARG A 59 -4.12 21.21 -17.88
N GLU A 60 -5.38 20.99 -18.24
CA GLU A 60 -6.22 19.92 -17.72
C GLU A 60 -5.55 18.52 -17.69
N PRO A 61 -4.87 18.05 -18.76
CA PRO A 61 -4.17 16.77 -18.71
C PRO A 61 -3.07 16.70 -17.64
N VAL A 62 -2.36 17.81 -17.41
CA VAL A 62 -1.31 17.90 -16.36
C VAL A 62 -1.97 17.82 -14.98
N TRP A 63 -3.08 18.51 -14.79
CA TRP A 63 -3.87 18.42 -13.55
C TRP A 63 -4.34 17.01 -13.29
N ASN A 64 -4.95 16.36 -14.28
CA ASN A 64 -5.46 14.99 -14.14
C ASN A 64 -4.34 14.00 -13.81
N LEU A 65 -3.19 14.09 -14.47
CA LEU A 65 -2.02 13.26 -14.19
C LEU A 65 -1.38 13.56 -12.81
N SER A 66 -1.55 14.76 -12.28
CA SER A 66 -1.06 15.11 -10.94
C SER A 66 -1.78 14.38 -9.81
N LYS A 67 -2.96 13.82 -10.10
CA LYS A 67 -3.73 13.00 -9.16
C LYS A 67 -3.19 11.57 -9.00
N HIS A 68 -2.33 11.11 -9.92
CA HIS A 68 -1.67 9.83 -9.76
C HIS A 68 -0.61 9.92 -8.65
N SER A 69 -0.52 8.87 -7.83
CA SER A 69 0.34 8.85 -6.64
C SER A 69 1.79 8.41 -6.92
N SER A 70 2.19 8.41 -8.19
CA SER A 70 3.53 8.02 -8.64
C SER A 70 4.64 8.77 -7.91
N GLY A 71 5.62 8.03 -7.40
CA GLY A 71 6.76 8.57 -6.64
C GLY A 71 6.48 8.85 -5.17
N LEU A 72 5.23 8.71 -4.71
CA LEU A 72 4.88 8.78 -3.30
C LEU A 72 5.06 7.42 -2.63
N SER A 73 5.46 7.43 -1.38
CA SER A 73 5.55 6.23 -0.55
C SER A 73 5.19 6.50 0.90
N LEU A 74 4.76 5.45 1.60
CA LEU A 74 4.49 5.46 3.04
C LEU A 74 5.63 4.78 3.76
N ARG A 75 6.14 5.39 4.82
CA ARG A 75 7.23 4.85 5.64
C ARG A 75 6.77 4.68 7.07
N PHE A 76 7.03 3.51 7.65
CA PHE A 76 6.65 3.16 9.02
C PHE A 76 7.59 2.12 9.62
N LEU A 77 7.52 1.95 10.93
CA LEU A 77 8.23 0.91 11.68
C LEU A 77 7.21 -0.14 12.14
N SER A 78 7.57 -1.42 12.04
CA SER A 78 6.75 -2.51 12.57
C SER A 78 7.64 -3.71 12.94
N ASN A 79 7.18 -4.44 13.96
CA ASN A 79 7.70 -5.77 14.32
C ASN A 79 6.64 -6.86 14.10
N SER A 80 5.62 -6.54 13.31
CA SER A 80 4.51 -7.46 12.99
C SER A 80 4.98 -8.61 12.12
N SER A 81 4.44 -9.79 12.38
CA SER A 81 4.66 -10.97 11.53
C SER A 81 3.86 -10.93 10.23
N VAL A 82 2.82 -10.08 10.18
CA VAL A 82 1.93 -9.93 9.02
C VAL A 82 1.76 -8.46 8.69
N ILE A 83 1.89 -8.11 7.42
CA ILE A 83 1.55 -6.79 6.91
C ILE A 83 0.54 -6.93 5.77
N THR A 84 -0.57 -6.23 5.91
CA THR A 84 -1.64 -6.12 4.91
C THR A 84 -1.79 -4.67 4.48
N ALA A 85 -2.36 -4.44 3.31
CA ALA A 85 -2.76 -3.10 2.88
C ALA A 85 -4.21 -3.11 2.42
N LYS A 86 -4.96 -2.07 2.80
CA LYS A 86 -6.25 -1.69 2.22
C LYS A 86 -6.06 -0.37 1.50
N TRP A 87 -6.45 -0.30 0.22
CA TRP A 87 -6.36 0.96 -0.51
C TRP A 87 -7.54 1.16 -1.46
N GLU A 88 -7.95 2.42 -1.58
CA GLU A 88 -8.95 2.86 -2.54
C GLU A 88 -8.28 3.67 -3.64
N VAL A 89 -8.42 3.22 -4.89
CA VAL A 89 -7.89 3.92 -6.06
C VAL A 89 -8.88 4.96 -6.59
N LEU A 90 -8.35 5.93 -7.31
CA LEU A 90 -9.15 7.05 -7.83
C LEU A 90 -10.00 6.65 -9.04
N ASN A 91 -9.42 5.95 -10.02
CA ASN A 91 -10.03 5.73 -11.33
C ASN A 91 -10.34 4.26 -11.65
N ASN A 92 -9.57 3.31 -11.13
CA ASN A 92 -9.69 1.87 -11.40
C ASN A 92 -9.72 1.50 -12.89
N PHE A 93 -8.90 2.16 -13.70
CA PHE A 93 -8.76 1.80 -15.12
C PHE A 93 -7.67 0.72 -15.32
N SER A 94 -7.68 0.09 -16.49
CA SER A 94 -6.67 -0.87 -16.93
C SER A 94 -6.06 -0.42 -18.26
N MET A 95 -4.86 -0.91 -18.57
CA MET A 95 -4.14 -0.61 -19.82
C MET A 95 -3.78 -1.91 -20.52
N ASP A 96 -3.88 -1.94 -21.85
CA ASP A 96 -3.63 -3.16 -22.64
C ASP A 96 -2.16 -3.63 -22.58
N HIS A 97 -1.24 -2.73 -22.28
CA HIS A 97 0.22 -2.97 -22.32
C HIS A 97 0.87 -3.07 -20.93
N MET A 98 0.10 -2.96 -19.85
CA MET A 98 0.62 -2.99 -18.47
C MET A 98 -0.35 -3.74 -17.55
N PRO A 99 0.16 -4.67 -16.71
CA PRO A 99 -0.69 -5.34 -15.73
C PRO A 99 -1.21 -4.37 -14.68
N ASP A 100 -2.39 -4.67 -14.14
CA ASP A 100 -3.05 -3.86 -13.10
C ASP A 100 -2.17 -3.65 -11.86
N THR A 101 -1.31 -4.60 -11.51
CA THR A 101 -0.31 -4.44 -10.43
C THR A 101 0.65 -3.29 -10.68
N GLY A 102 1.08 -3.07 -11.92
CA GLY A 102 1.94 -1.95 -12.30
C GLY A 102 1.18 -0.62 -12.40
N ILE A 103 -0.13 -0.65 -12.62
CA ILE A 103 -0.96 0.56 -12.76
C ILE A 103 -1.41 1.07 -11.40
N LYS A 104 -2.03 0.20 -10.59
CA LYS A 104 -2.78 0.55 -9.37
C LYS A 104 -2.46 -0.34 -8.16
N GLY A 105 -1.42 -1.19 -8.25
CA GLY A 105 -0.87 -1.95 -7.14
C GLY A 105 -0.05 -1.10 -6.18
N VAL A 106 0.30 -1.68 -5.04
CA VAL A 106 1.17 -1.09 -4.02
C VAL A 106 2.33 -2.04 -3.73
N ASP A 107 3.55 -1.53 -3.62
CA ASP A 107 4.75 -2.35 -3.46
C ASP A 107 5.33 -2.21 -2.06
N LEU A 108 5.48 -3.34 -1.35
CA LEU A 108 6.09 -3.38 -0.02
C LEU A 108 7.57 -3.68 -0.10
N TYR A 109 8.35 -2.88 0.61
CA TYR A 109 9.78 -3.04 0.83
C TYR A 109 10.07 -3.00 2.33
N PHE A 110 11.15 -3.65 2.76
CA PHE A 110 11.74 -3.46 4.08
C PHE A 110 13.20 -3.02 3.95
N LYS A 111 13.73 -2.43 5.02
CA LYS A 111 15.12 -1.99 5.06
C LYS A 111 15.98 -3.03 5.74
N ASP A 112 16.97 -3.56 5.02
CA ASP A 112 17.99 -4.46 5.52
C ASP A 112 19.38 -3.88 5.22
N ASN A 113 20.28 -3.86 6.21
CA ASN A 113 21.65 -3.35 6.06
C ASN A 113 21.73 -1.99 5.33
N ASN A 114 20.77 -1.10 5.61
CA ASN A 114 20.62 0.23 5.01
C ASN A 114 20.17 0.24 3.52
N GLU A 115 19.79 -0.91 2.96
CA GLU A 115 19.27 -1.07 1.60
C GLU A 115 17.79 -1.47 1.63
N TRP A 116 17.01 -1.00 0.64
CA TRP A 116 15.61 -1.39 0.48
C TRP A 116 15.49 -2.70 -0.27
N GLN A 117 14.87 -3.69 0.37
CA GLN A 117 14.62 -5.02 -0.18
C GLN A 117 13.13 -5.15 -0.51
N TYR A 118 12.84 -5.52 -1.75
CA TYR A 118 11.48 -5.81 -2.20
C TYR A 118 10.93 -7.06 -1.54
N ILE A 119 9.66 -7.00 -1.11
CA ILE A 119 8.93 -8.14 -0.54
C ILE A 119 7.87 -8.62 -1.52
N ASN A 120 6.87 -7.77 -1.83
CA ASN A 120 5.71 -8.18 -2.61
C ASN A 120 4.95 -6.98 -3.15
N THR A 121 4.10 -7.24 -4.16
CA THR A 121 3.16 -6.28 -4.73
C THR A 121 1.73 -6.67 -4.38
N GLY A 122 0.97 -5.74 -3.84
CA GLY A 122 -0.47 -5.89 -3.61
C GLY A 122 -1.24 -5.90 -4.92
N VAL A 123 -2.01 -6.98 -5.14
CA VAL A 123 -2.79 -7.19 -6.37
C VAL A 123 -4.13 -6.47 -6.26
N PRO A 124 -4.40 -5.45 -7.10
CA PRO A 124 -5.68 -4.76 -7.09
C PRO A 124 -6.77 -5.61 -7.75
N VAL A 125 -7.99 -5.50 -7.24
CA VAL A 125 -9.18 -6.20 -7.78
C VAL A 125 -10.29 -5.22 -8.20
N GLY A 126 -10.18 -3.94 -7.83
CA GLY A 126 -11.21 -2.94 -8.11
C GLY A 126 -10.88 -1.58 -7.54
N PHE A 127 -11.91 -0.79 -7.25
CA PHE A 127 -11.75 0.50 -6.56
C PHE A 127 -11.25 0.33 -5.13
N ASN A 128 -11.81 -0.62 -4.39
CA ASN A 128 -11.41 -0.97 -3.02
C ASN A 128 -10.64 -2.28 -3.04
N ASN A 129 -9.46 -2.27 -2.50
CA ASN A 129 -8.53 -3.38 -2.53
C ASN A 129 -8.07 -3.73 -1.11
N GLU A 130 -7.87 -5.00 -0.87
CA GLU A 130 -7.24 -5.52 0.34
C GLU A 130 -6.32 -6.68 -0.04
N TYR A 131 -5.07 -6.62 0.42
CA TYR A 131 -4.09 -7.64 0.08
C TYR A 131 -3.09 -7.86 1.22
N LYS A 132 -2.80 -9.14 1.50
CA LYS A 132 -1.75 -9.52 2.44
C LYS A 132 -0.40 -9.45 1.72
N LEU A 133 0.38 -8.44 2.08
CA LEU A 133 1.68 -8.17 1.46
C LEU A 133 2.77 -9.14 1.94
N VAL A 134 2.76 -9.49 3.23
CA VAL A 134 3.70 -10.45 3.81
C VAL A 134 3.09 -11.15 5.02
N GLU A 135 3.54 -12.39 5.29
CA GLU A 135 3.23 -13.17 6.47
C GLU A 135 4.44 -14.00 6.91
N ASN A 136 4.42 -14.48 8.16
CA ASN A 136 5.48 -15.28 8.77
C ASN A 136 6.84 -14.55 8.87
N MET A 137 6.82 -13.23 9.01
CA MET A 137 8.01 -12.48 9.39
C MET A 137 8.37 -12.80 10.85
N ASP A 138 9.65 -12.72 11.17
CA ASP A 138 10.06 -12.68 12.57
C ASP A 138 9.60 -11.35 13.22
N ASN A 139 9.56 -11.31 14.54
CA ASN A 139 9.09 -10.14 15.29
C ASN A 139 10.18 -9.09 15.52
N GLU A 140 11.17 -9.01 14.64
CA GLU A 140 12.17 -7.96 14.70
C GLU A 140 11.63 -6.63 14.19
N LEU A 141 11.95 -5.55 14.90
CA LEU A 141 11.54 -4.22 14.51
C LEU A 141 12.29 -3.80 13.22
N ARG A 142 11.53 -3.60 12.15
CA ARG A 142 12.04 -3.19 10.85
C ARG A 142 11.38 -1.91 10.35
N GLU A 143 12.10 -1.24 9.51
CA GLU A 143 11.60 -0.12 8.74
C GLU A 143 11.02 -0.62 7.41
N TYR A 144 9.77 -0.25 7.14
CA TYR A 144 9.05 -0.63 5.94
C TYR A 144 8.72 0.59 5.08
N LYS A 145 8.60 0.35 3.79
CA LYS A 145 8.14 1.34 2.81
C LYS A 145 7.12 0.70 1.87
N VAL A 146 5.98 1.40 1.68
CA VAL A 146 4.97 1.03 0.69
C VAL A 146 4.95 2.10 -0.40
N PHE A 147 5.36 1.74 -1.62
CA PHE A 147 5.21 2.61 -2.78
C PHE A 147 3.77 2.60 -3.28
N LEU A 148 3.28 3.77 -3.65
CA LEU A 148 1.91 3.98 -4.13
C LEU A 148 1.82 3.77 -5.65
N PRO A 149 0.59 3.60 -6.21
CA PRO A 149 0.36 3.34 -7.62
C PRO A 149 1.06 4.30 -8.56
N LEU A 150 1.56 3.77 -9.70
CA LEU A 150 2.28 4.58 -10.68
C LEU A 150 1.33 5.34 -11.61
N TYR A 151 0.20 4.74 -12.00
CA TYR A 151 -0.69 5.28 -13.02
C TYR A 151 -2.12 5.51 -12.51
N ASP A 152 -2.36 5.38 -11.20
CA ASP A 152 -3.62 5.78 -10.58
C ASP A 152 -3.37 6.59 -9.30
N GLY A 153 -4.38 7.28 -8.83
CA GLY A 153 -4.37 8.00 -7.57
C GLY A 153 -4.87 7.13 -6.42
N ILE A 154 -4.44 7.46 -5.22
CA ILE A 154 -4.96 6.88 -3.97
C ILE A 154 -5.91 7.89 -3.33
N LYS A 155 -7.14 7.44 -3.00
CA LYS A 155 -8.06 8.21 -2.16
C LYS A 155 -7.80 7.97 -0.68
N ASN A 156 -7.62 6.70 -0.30
CA ASN A 156 -7.30 6.28 1.06
C ASN A 156 -6.41 5.04 1.04
N ILE A 157 -5.56 4.91 2.05
CA ILE A 157 -4.76 3.71 2.29
C ILE A 157 -4.59 3.49 3.79
N GLU A 158 -4.70 2.24 4.20
CA GLU A 158 -4.48 1.76 5.56
C GLU A 158 -3.53 0.58 5.54
N ILE A 159 -2.65 0.52 6.51
CA ILE A 159 -1.74 -0.60 6.73
C ILE A 159 -2.23 -1.40 7.92
N GLY A 160 -2.48 -2.67 7.70
CA GLY A 160 -2.87 -3.62 8.73
C GLY A 160 -1.67 -4.42 9.22
N VAL A 161 -1.57 -4.55 10.54
CA VAL A 161 -0.56 -5.36 11.23
C VAL A 161 -1.23 -6.22 12.29
N ASP A 162 -0.64 -7.37 12.61
CA ASP A 162 -1.12 -8.16 13.74
C ASP A 162 -0.93 -7.39 15.05
N SER A 163 -1.92 -7.46 15.91
CA SER A 163 -1.77 -6.97 17.28
C SER A 163 -0.96 -8.00 18.07
N ILE A 164 0.22 -7.61 18.51
CA ILE A 164 1.03 -8.35 19.49
C ILE A 164 0.40 -8.18 20.88
#